data_0d06e488a5b6854cafa045aabfd3000d
#
_entry.id   0d06e488a5b6854cafa045aabfd3000d
#
_cell.length_a   1.000
_cell.length_b   1.000
_cell.length_c   1.000
_cell.angle_alpha   90.00
_cell.angle_beta   90.00
_cell.angle_gamma   90.00
#
_symmetry.space_group_name_H-M   'P 1'
#
loop_
_entity.id
_entity.type
_entity.pdbx_description
1 polymer ?
#
loop_
_entity_poly.entity_id
_entity_poly.type
_entity_poly.pdbx_seq_one_letter_code
_entity_poly.pdbx_strand_id
1 'polypeptide(L)'
;MSDYIVDYAPTSQTPNLNFSDALSYLKKGHRLARAGWNGRDLSVYLINETTSIEFEDQYDGFNLDATLQPYFVIISGNRIHTWVPSVSDILAIDWKVI
;
A
#
# COMPACT_ATOMS: atom_id res chain seq x y z
N MET A 1 10.98 11.06 20.56
CA MET A 1 10.42 11.04 20.35
C MET A 1 9.71 10.67 19.66
N SER A 2 9.30 10.54 19.34
CA SER A 2 8.68 10.40 18.70
C SER A 2 7.60 9.81 18.37
N ASP A 3 6.98 9.54 18.36
CA ASP A 3 5.94 8.86 18.39
C ASP A 3 4.77 9.58 18.24
N TYR A 4 4.78 10.59 18.14
CA TYR A 4 3.88 11.50 18.06
C TYR A 4 2.97 11.43 16.94
N ILE A 5 3.36 10.96 15.89
CA ILE A 5 2.59 10.92 14.71
C ILE A 5 1.35 10.13 14.81
N VAL A 6 1.38 9.08 15.57
CA VAL A 6 0.28 8.16 15.59
C VAL A 6 -0.95 8.71 16.25
N ASP A 7 -0.84 9.81 16.94
CA ASP A 7 -1.99 10.37 17.62
C ASP A 7 -2.82 11.28 16.74
N TYR A 8 -2.42 11.50 15.50
CA TYR A 8 -3.12 12.41 14.63
C TYR A 8 -3.78 11.70 13.50
N ALA A 9 -4.95 12.18 13.10
CA ALA A 9 -5.58 11.70 11.88
C ALA A 9 -4.70 12.15 10.71
N PRO A 10 -4.32 11.24 9.84
CA PRO A 10 -3.51 11.64 8.70
C PRO A 10 -4.32 12.47 7.74
N THR A 11 -3.64 13.37 7.06
CA THR A 11 -4.27 14.23 6.07
C THR A 11 -3.37 14.30 4.86
N SER A 12 -3.92 14.85 3.77
CA SER A 12 -3.11 15.04 2.57
C SER A 12 -2.01 16.06 2.79
N GLN A 13 -2.01 16.72 3.93
CA GLN A 13 -1.01 17.70 4.26
C GLN A 13 0.09 17.13 5.15
N THR A 14 0.16 15.83 5.29
CA THR A 14 1.19 15.18 6.10
C THR A 14 2.33 14.78 5.17
N PRO A 15 3.24 15.71 4.85
CA PRO A 15 4.32 15.43 3.93
C PRO A 15 5.57 15.03 4.68
N ASN A 16 6.59 14.64 3.93
CA ASN A 16 7.93 14.42 4.45
C ASN A 16 8.03 13.28 5.44
N LEU A 17 7.25 12.27 5.21
CA LEU A 17 7.36 11.05 5.99
C LEU A 17 8.45 10.19 5.37
N ASN A 18 9.22 9.50 6.21
CA ASN A 18 10.11 8.47 5.71
C ASN A 18 9.31 7.20 5.47
N PHE A 19 9.94 6.18 4.92
CA PHE A 19 9.21 4.97 4.57
C PHE A 19 8.71 4.22 5.80
N SER A 20 9.43 4.30 6.89
CA SER A 20 8.99 3.66 8.13
C SER A 20 7.64 4.23 8.58
N ASP A 21 7.51 5.55 8.54
CA ASP A 21 6.25 6.19 8.87
C ASP A 21 5.18 5.89 7.84
N ALA A 22 5.55 5.91 6.57
CA ALA A 22 4.62 5.58 5.50
C ALA A 22 4.07 4.18 5.68
N LEU A 23 4.93 3.23 6.01
CA LEU A 23 4.51 1.86 6.23
C LEU A 23 3.53 1.76 7.39
N SER A 24 3.76 2.53 8.44
CA SER A 24 2.87 2.55 9.58
C SER A 24 1.46 3.01 9.17
N TYR A 25 1.38 4.05 8.35
CA TYR A 25 0.09 4.50 7.84
C TYR A 25 -0.54 3.50 6.88
N LEU A 26 0.28 2.85 6.04
CA LEU A 26 -0.25 1.81 5.14
C LEU A 26 -0.89 0.69 5.94
N LYS A 27 -0.27 0.29 7.04
CA LYS A 27 -0.82 -0.78 7.88
C LYS A 27 -2.13 -0.38 8.54
N LYS A 28 -2.38 0.91 8.65
CA LYS A 28 -3.64 1.41 9.20
C LYS A 28 -4.71 1.61 8.12
N GLY A 29 -4.39 1.31 6.87
CA GLY A 29 -5.36 1.37 5.80
C GLY A 29 -5.38 2.68 5.04
N HIS A 30 -4.34 3.48 5.13
CA HIS A 30 -4.27 4.74 4.41
C HIS A 30 -3.54 4.58 3.09
N ARG A 31 -3.87 5.45 2.15
CA ARG A 31 -3.19 5.51 0.86
C ARG A 31 -2.06 6.52 0.98
N LEU A 32 -0.95 6.20 0.35
CA LEU A 32 0.23 7.04 0.40
C LEU A 32 0.76 7.32 -0.99
N ALA A 33 1.45 8.44 -1.12
CA ALA A 33 2.11 8.79 -2.36
C ALA A 33 3.40 9.51 -2.01
N ARG A 34 4.27 9.65 -3.00
CA ARG A 34 5.48 10.45 -2.84
C ARG A 34 5.25 11.81 -3.47
N ALA A 35 5.76 12.84 -2.80
CA ALA A 35 5.69 14.18 -3.34
C ALA A 35 6.38 14.26 -4.71
N GLY A 36 7.43 13.46 -4.91
CA GLY A 36 8.12 13.42 -6.18
C GLY A 36 7.32 12.86 -7.34
N TRP A 37 6.16 12.29 -7.06
CA TRP A 37 5.27 11.79 -8.12
C TRP A 37 4.38 12.90 -8.71
N ASN A 38 4.81 14.10 -8.61
CA ASN A 38 4.11 15.33 -9.00
C ASN A 38 3.09 15.18 -10.10
N GLY A 39 1.85 15.52 -9.79
CA GLY A 39 0.79 15.57 -10.80
C GLY A 39 0.37 14.23 -11.35
N ARG A 40 0.99 13.17 -10.91
CA ARG A 40 0.59 11.82 -11.32
C ARG A 40 -0.46 11.32 -10.37
N ASP A 41 -1.43 10.65 -10.93
CA ASP A 41 -2.50 10.06 -10.13
C ASP A 41 -2.03 8.70 -9.64
N LEU A 42 -1.03 8.70 -8.77
CA LEU A 42 -0.41 7.49 -8.24
C LEU A 42 -0.54 7.46 -6.73
N SER A 43 -0.89 6.32 -6.21
CA SER A 43 -0.86 6.09 -4.77
C SER A 43 -0.63 4.61 -4.51
N VAL A 44 -0.13 4.30 -3.32
CA VAL A 44 0.07 2.92 -2.91
C VAL A 44 -0.84 2.61 -1.75
N TYR A 45 -1.17 1.35 -1.61
CA TYR A 45 -2.11 0.89 -0.61
C TYR A 45 -1.75 -0.53 -0.22
N LEU A 46 -2.02 -0.90 1.01
CA LEU A 46 -1.79 -2.26 1.49
C LEU A 46 -3.11 -3.01 1.51
N ILE A 47 -3.19 -4.08 0.75
CA ILE A 47 -4.32 -5.00 0.85
C ILE A 47 -3.98 -5.89 2.03
N ASN A 48 -4.66 -5.65 3.13
CA ASN A 48 -4.30 -6.25 4.40
C ASN A 48 -5.31 -7.28 4.89
N GLU A 49 -6.24 -7.65 4.06
CA GLU A 49 -7.21 -8.67 4.43
C GLU A 49 -6.76 -10.01 3.89
N THR A 50 -6.90 -11.02 4.73
CA THR A 50 -6.64 -12.37 4.27
C THR A 50 -8.00 -12.97 3.94
N THR A 51 -8.12 -13.49 2.74
CA THR A 51 -9.36 -14.07 2.25
C THR A 51 -9.05 -15.42 1.68
N SER A 52 -9.84 -16.40 2.05
CA SER A 52 -9.73 -17.72 1.44
C SER A 52 -10.29 -17.67 0.04
N ILE A 53 -9.53 -18.16 -0.90
CA ILE A 53 -9.92 -18.21 -2.29
C ILE A 53 -9.98 -19.66 -2.71
N GLU A 54 -11.09 -20.03 -3.32
CA GLU A 54 -11.26 -21.38 -3.81
C GLU A 54 -11.07 -21.36 -5.33
N PHE A 55 -10.14 -22.15 -5.80
CA PHE A 55 -9.90 -22.32 -7.21
C PHE A 55 -10.40 -23.69 -7.65
N GLU A 56 -11.03 -23.72 -8.80
CA GLU A 56 -11.50 -24.96 -9.36
C GLU A 56 -10.95 -25.09 -10.77
N ASP A 57 -10.21 -26.16 -11.00
CA ASP A 57 -9.71 -26.45 -12.33
C ASP A 57 -10.78 -27.25 -13.06
N GLN A 58 -11.46 -26.62 -13.99
CA GLN A 58 -12.58 -27.24 -14.67
C GLN A 58 -12.14 -28.34 -15.62
N TYR A 59 -10.85 -28.44 -15.92
CA TYR A 59 -10.37 -29.49 -16.80
C TYR A 59 -10.01 -30.74 -16.03
N ASP A 60 -9.46 -30.58 -14.83
CA ASP A 60 -9.01 -31.74 -14.05
C ASP A 60 -9.90 -32.00 -12.85
N GLY A 61 -10.88 -31.15 -12.62
CA GLY A 61 -11.72 -31.29 -11.43
C GLY A 61 -10.94 -31.02 -10.16
N PHE A 62 -9.85 -30.31 -10.26
CA PHE A 62 -9.00 -30.02 -9.12
C PHE A 62 -9.50 -28.76 -8.40
N ASN A 63 -9.59 -28.84 -7.08
CA ASN A 63 -9.99 -27.72 -6.25
C ASN A 63 -8.85 -27.36 -5.32
N LEU A 64 -8.59 -26.07 -5.21
CA LEU A 64 -7.55 -25.57 -4.34
C LEU A 64 -8.11 -24.46 -3.48
N ASP A 65 -7.99 -24.61 -2.17
CA ASP A 65 -8.30 -23.54 -1.24
C ASP A 65 -7.01 -22.83 -0.89
N ALA A 66 -7.01 -21.53 -1.02
CA ALA A 66 -5.83 -20.75 -0.73
C ALA A 66 -6.23 -19.51 0.06
N THR A 67 -5.31 -19.06 0.90
CA THR A 67 -5.51 -17.83 1.68
C THR A 67 -4.70 -16.73 1.04
N LEU A 68 -5.37 -15.63 0.72
CA LEU A 68 -4.70 -14.47 0.14
C LEU A 68 -3.90 -13.76 1.23
N GLN A 69 -2.62 -13.61 1.01
CA GLN A 69 -1.75 -12.92 1.95
C GLN A 69 -1.74 -11.42 1.66
N PRO A 70 -1.46 -10.58 2.64
CA PRO A 70 -1.37 -9.14 2.41
C PRO A 70 -0.33 -8.82 1.35
N TYR A 71 -0.61 -7.81 0.54
CA TYR A 71 0.33 -7.38 -0.49
C TYR A 71 0.08 -5.91 -0.80
N PHE A 72 1.12 -5.26 -1.34
CA PHE A 72 1.02 -3.87 -1.74
C PHE A 72 0.49 -3.76 -3.16
N VAL A 73 -0.27 -2.72 -3.39
CA VAL A 73 -0.71 -2.35 -4.74
C VAL A 73 -0.37 -0.90 -5.00
N ILE A 74 -0.18 -0.58 -6.27
CA ILE A 74 -0.08 0.80 -6.72
C ILE A 74 -1.31 1.09 -7.57
N ILE A 75 -1.92 2.22 -7.30
CA ILE A 75 -3.13 2.64 -7.99
C ILE A 75 -2.75 3.76 -8.92
N SER A 76 -3.06 3.59 -10.20
CA SER A 76 -2.78 4.59 -11.23
C SER A 76 -4.10 4.90 -11.91
N GLY A 77 -4.71 6.02 -11.53
CA GLY A 77 -6.03 6.35 -12.02
C GLY A 77 -7.03 5.29 -11.58
N ASN A 78 -7.59 4.58 -12.54
CA ASN A 78 -8.54 3.51 -12.22
C ASN A 78 -7.93 2.12 -12.39
N ARG A 79 -6.61 2.03 -12.44
CA ARG A 79 -5.92 0.74 -12.60
C ARG A 79 -5.16 0.42 -11.33
N ILE A 80 -5.10 -0.87 -11.01
CA ILE A 80 -4.42 -1.36 -9.83
C ILE A 80 -3.42 -2.42 -10.26
N HIS A 81 -2.19 -2.27 -9.79
CA HIS A 81 -1.12 -3.22 -10.08
C HIS A 81 -0.46 -3.62 -8.76
N THR A 82 0.14 -4.78 -8.73
CA THR A 82 0.98 -5.13 -7.59
C THR A 82 2.16 -4.16 -7.54
N TRP A 83 2.65 -3.90 -6.33
CA TRP A 83 3.71 -2.92 -6.16
C TRP A 83 4.80 -3.47 -5.27
N VAL A 84 6.04 -3.26 -5.71
CA VAL A 84 7.22 -3.58 -4.91
C VAL A 84 8.01 -2.28 -4.79
N PRO A 85 8.27 -1.80 -3.57
CA PRO A 85 9.01 -0.55 -3.41
C PRO A 85 10.43 -0.70 -3.95
N SER A 86 10.86 0.31 -4.69
CA SER A 86 12.24 0.36 -5.15
C SER A 86 13.12 0.83 -4.01
N VAL A 87 14.42 0.76 -4.21
CA VAL A 87 15.35 1.29 -3.23
C VAL A 87 15.09 2.78 -2.99
N SER A 88 14.83 3.52 -4.06
CA SER A 88 14.57 4.94 -3.87
C SER A 88 13.27 5.20 -3.14
N ASP A 89 12.27 4.32 -3.28
CA ASP A 89 11.03 4.45 -2.53
C ASP A 89 11.28 4.21 -1.05
N ILE A 90 12.08 3.22 -0.73
CA ILE A 90 12.36 2.86 0.65
C ILE A 90 13.18 3.94 1.35
N LEU A 91 14.09 4.58 0.62
CA LEU A 91 14.97 5.59 1.18
C LEU A 91 14.39 7.00 1.10
N ALA A 92 13.25 7.14 0.47
CA ALA A 92 12.64 8.47 0.30
C ALA A 92 12.15 9.04 1.61
N ILE A 93 12.16 10.36 1.68
CA ILE A 93 11.65 11.08 2.85
C ILE A 93 10.54 12.05 2.44
N ASP A 94 9.92 11.78 1.31
CA ASP A 94 8.87 12.66 0.78
C ASP A 94 7.52 11.94 0.69
N TRP A 95 7.31 10.93 1.50
CA TRP A 95 6.03 10.25 1.55
C TRP A 95 4.97 11.13 2.20
N LYS A 96 3.75 10.99 1.74
CA LYS A 96 2.63 11.74 2.29
C LYS A 96 1.36 10.90 2.24
N VAL A 97 0.47 11.15 3.18
CA VAL A 97 -0.84 10.53 3.20
C VAL A 97 -1.73 11.28 2.22
N ILE A 98 -2.50 10.52 1.48
CA ILE A 98 -3.44 11.12 0.53
C ILE A 98 -4.83 11.13 1.11
#